data_e7094aefc7b3bb1d4416f6ff7ced609f
#
_entry.id   e7094aefc7b3bb1d4416f6ff7ced609f
#
_cell.length_a   1.000
_cell.length_b   1.000
_cell.length_c   1.000
_cell.angle_alpha   90.00
_cell.angle_beta   90.00
_cell.angle_gamma   90.00
#
_symmetry.space_group_name_H-M   'P 1'
#
loop_
_entity.id
_entity.type
_entity.pdbx_description
1 polymer ?
#
loop_
_entity_poly.entity_id
_entity_poly.type
_entity_poly.pdbx_seq_one_letter_code
_entity_poly.pdbx_strand_id
1 'polypeptide(L)' 'MIELYKRNAQGKPLVWSVTKEARQTGVGTRDESLKIQYGLVGGNLHTEYIPITLKNANELKSRVNAKRKEGYK' A
#
# COMPACT_ATOMS: atom_id res chain seq x y z
N MET A 1 -8.07 5.24 -1.17
CA MET A 1 -6.87 5.04 -0.36
C MET A 1 -7.23 4.33 0.94
N ILE A 2 -6.41 3.35 1.33
CA ILE A 2 -6.58 2.64 2.59
C ILE A 2 -5.37 2.95 3.46
N GLU A 3 -5.61 3.41 4.68
CA GLU A 3 -4.56 3.67 5.65
C GLU A 3 -4.81 2.85 6.90
N LEU A 4 -3.78 2.15 7.34
CA LEU A 4 -3.83 1.35 8.55
C LEU A 4 -2.70 1.80 9.48
N TYR A 5 -2.95 1.70 10.78
CA TYR A 5 -2.01 2.16 11.81
C TYR A 5 -1.80 1.08 12.85
N LYS A 6 -0.60 1.05 13.40
CA LYS A 6 -0.32 0.28 14.62
C LYS A 6 0.82 0.95 15.38
N ARG A 7 1.04 0.56 16.64
CA ARG A 7 2.18 1.03 17.40
C ARG A 7 3.28 -0.04 17.39
N ASN A 8 4.54 0.41 17.28
CA ASN A 8 5.68 -0.49 17.38
C ASN A 8 5.98 -0.82 18.85
N ALA A 9 7.04 -1.60 19.10
CA ALA A 9 7.41 -2.01 20.45
C ALA A 9 7.77 -0.83 21.35
N GLN A 10 8.14 0.31 20.77
CA GLN A 10 8.48 1.53 21.50
C GLN A 10 7.27 2.46 21.68
N GLY A 11 6.09 2.04 21.25
CA GLY A 11 4.86 2.82 21.35
C GLY A 11 4.72 3.91 20.28
N LYS A 12 5.60 3.96 19.30
CA LYS A 12 5.52 4.95 18.22
C LYS A 12 4.56 4.49 17.13
N PRO A 13 3.75 5.41 16.58
CA PRO A 13 2.77 5.01 15.55
C PRO A 13 3.46 4.69 14.22
N LEU A 14 3.03 3.59 13.62
CA LEU A 14 3.41 3.19 12.28
C LEU A 14 2.21 3.33 11.36
N VAL A 15 2.46 3.70 10.11
CA VAL A 15 1.42 3.77 9.10
C VAL A 15 1.76 2.84 7.95
N TRP A 16 0.76 2.21 7.39
CA TRP A 16 0.84 1.47 6.15
C TRP A 16 -0.36 1.89 5.29
N SER A 17 -0.09 2.42 4.11
CA SER A 17 -1.15 2.88 3.22
C SER A 17 -0.97 2.29 1.84
N VAL A 18 -2.08 2.12 1.15
CA VAL A 18 -2.10 1.66 -0.23
C VAL A 18 -3.08 2.50 -1.03
N THR A 19 -2.65 2.92 -2.21
CA THR A 19 -3.45 3.70 -3.14
C THR A 19 -3.33 3.06 -4.52
N LYS A 20 -4.45 2.96 -5.22
CA LYS A 20 -4.45 2.49 -6.60
C LYS A 20 -4.20 3.68 -7.51
N GLU A 21 -3.16 3.61 -8.32
CA GLU A 21 -2.82 4.64 -9.29
C GLU A 21 -2.90 4.08 -10.71
N ALA A 22 -3.38 4.92 -11.63
CA ALA A 22 -3.41 4.59 -13.05
C ALA A 22 -2.52 5.57 -13.79
N ARG A 23 -1.67 5.06 -14.67
CA ARG A 23 -0.79 5.87 -15.50
C ARG A 23 -1.10 5.57 -16.97
N GLN A 24 -1.26 6.62 -17.74
CA GLN A 24 -1.41 6.48 -19.18
C GLN A 24 -0.02 6.33 -19.80
N THR A 25 0.23 5.20 -20.46
CA THR A 25 1.54 4.88 -21.03
C THR A 25 1.60 5.08 -22.54
N GLY A 26 0.46 5.37 -23.17
CA GLY A 26 0.37 5.63 -24.60
C GLY A 26 -1.07 5.85 -25.00
N VAL A 27 -1.31 6.00 -26.30
CA VAL A 27 -2.65 6.23 -26.81
C VAL A 27 -3.46 4.92 -26.62
N GLY A 28 -4.50 5.01 -25.78
CA GLY A 28 -5.38 3.89 -25.50
C GLY A 28 -4.83 2.84 -24.57
N THR A 29 -3.66 3.07 -23.94
CA THR A 29 -3.08 2.14 -22.96
C THR A 29 -3.01 2.77 -21.59
N ARG A 30 -3.26 1.97 -20.55
CA ARG A 30 -3.18 2.39 -19.15
C ARG A 30 -2.52 1.29 -18.34
N ASP A 31 -1.54 1.67 -17.54
CA ASP A 31 -0.97 0.80 -16.53
C ASP A 31 -1.54 1.19 -15.18
N GLU A 32 -1.96 0.20 -14.41
CA GLU A 32 -2.41 0.39 -13.05
C GLU A 32 -1.38 -0.20 -12.11
N SER A 33 -1.15 0.50 -11.00
CA SER A 33 -0.23 0.03 -9.96
C SER A 33 -0.78 0.38 -8.59
N LEU A 34 -0.31 -0.38 -7.60
CA LEU A 34 -0.55 -0.06 -6.20
C LEU A 34 0.65 0.71 -5.68
N LYS A 35 0.40 1.88 -5.12
CA LYS A 35 1.41 2.66 -4.42
C LYS A 35 1.28 2.36 -2.93
N ILE A 36 2.30 1.74 -2.37
CA ILE A 36 2.32 1.37 -0.96
C ILE A 36 3.34 2.25 -0.24
N GLN A 37 2.91 2.90 0.82
CA GLN A 37 3.77 3.70 1.67
C GLN A 37 3.67 3.21 3.10
N TYR A 38 4.81 3.09 3.77
CA TYR A 38 4.84 2.61 5.15
C TYR A 38 6.03 3.18 5.90
N GLY A 39 5.90 3.27 7.20
CA GLY A 39 6.96 3.77 8.07
C GLY A 39 6.40 4.41 9.33
N LEU A 40 7.25 5.17 10.01
CA LEU A 40 6.85 5.94 11.20
C LEU A 40 6.05 7.16 10.79
N VAL A 41 4.96 7.41 11.50
CA VAL A 41 4.17 8.63 11.29
C VAL A 41 5.04 9.84 11.64
N GLY A 42 5.14 10.78 10.71
CA GLY A 42 5.99 11.96 10.88
C GLY A 42 7.44 11.75 10.47
N GLY A 43 7.83 10.52 10.13
CA GLY A 43 9.17 10.20 9.63
C GLY A 43 9.19 10.01 8.13
N ASN A 44 10.32 9.52 7.62
CA ASN A 44 10.44 9.18 6.21
C ASN A 44 9.69 7.88 5.92
N LEU A 45 8.83 7.91 4.89
CA LEU A 45 8.07 6.74 4.48
C LEU A 45 8.78 6.05 3.33
N HIS A 46 8.75 4.70 3.37
CA HIS A 46 9.16 3.90 2.23
C HIS A 46 8.01 3.83 1.23
N THR A 47 8.34 3.90 -0.04
CA THR A 47 7.34 3.82 -1.11
C THR A 47 7.67 2.65 -2.03
N GLU A 48 6.68 1.83 -2.30
CA GLU A 48 6.78 0.72 -3.24
C GLU A 48 5.67 0.81 -4.26
N TYR A 49 5.96 0.42 -5.50
CA TYR A 49 4.97 0.34 -6.57
C TYR A 49 4.87 -1.10 -7.03
N ILE A 50 3.64 -1.61 -7.10
CA ILE A 50 3.37 -2.97 -7.54
C ILE A 50 2.45 -2.90 -8.74
N PRO A 51 2.87 -3.38 -9.92
CA PRO A 51 1.98 -3.37 -11.08
C PRO A 51 0.80 -4.30 -10.86
N ILE A 52 -0.38 -3.84 -11.29
CA ILE A 52 -1.59 -4.64 -11.20
C ILE A 52 -1.75 -5.39 -12.53
N THR A 53 -1.83 -6.72 -12.44
CA THR A 53 -2.05 -7.59 -13.60
C THR A 53 -3.28 -8.44 -13.34
N LEU A 54 -3.72 -9.17 -14.36
CA LEU A 54 -4.83 -10.11 -14.22
C LEU A 54 -4.50 -11.22 -13.20
N LYS A 55 -3.21 -11.53 -13.04
CA LYS A 55 -2.77 -12.57 -12.11
C LYS A 55 -2.79 -12.11 -10.66
N ASN A 56 -2.67 -10.81 -10.41
CA ASN A 56 -2.61 -10.26 -9.06
C ASN A 56 -3.71 -9.23 -8.78
N ALA A 57 -4.86 -9.37 -9.44
CA ALA A 57 -5.97 -8.44 -9.26
C ALA A 57 -6.46 -8.33 -7.80
N ASN A 58 -6.23 -9.39 -6.99
CA ASN A 58 -6.61 -9.41 -5.58
C ASN A 58 -5.49 -9.01 -4.63
N GLU A 59 -4.37 -8.53 -5.17
CA GLU A 59 -3.18 -8.20 -4.38
C GLU A 59 -3.47 -7.15 -3.30
N LEU A 60 -4.25 -6.13 -3.62
CA LEU A 60 -4.62 -5.09 -2.67
C LEU A 60 -5.32 -5.70 -1.45
N LYS A 61 -6.33 -6.53 -1.68
CA LYS A 61 -7.09 -7.16 -0.61
C LYS A 61 -6.22 -8.10 0.22
N SER A 62 -5.37 -8.87 -0.44
CA SER A 62 -4.45 -9.79 0.24
C SER A 62 -3.48 -9.05 1.13
N ARG A 63 -2.91 -7.95 0.65
CA ARG A 63 -1.97 -7.15 1.42
C ARG A 63 -2.64 -6.46 2.61
N VAL A 64 -3.85 -5.92 2.42
CA VAL A 64 -4.60 -5.30 3.51
C VAL A 64 -4.90 -6.33 4.59
N ASN A 65 -5.36 -7.52 4.20
CA ASN A 65 -5.66 -8.58 5.17
C ASN A 65 -4.41 -9.04 5.92
N ALA A 66 -3.27 -9.16 5.22
CA ALA A 66 -2.01 -9.53 5.85
C ALA A 66 -1.59 -8.49 6.89
N LYS A 67 -1.74 -7.21 6.59
CA LYS A 67 -1.39 -6.13 7.52
C LYS A 67 -2.32 -6.11 8.74
N ARG A 68 -3.60 -6.37 8.55
CA ARG A 68 -4.54 -6.47 9.66
C ARG A 68 -4.18 -7.63 10.59
N LYS A 69 -3.71 -8.74 10.04
CA LYS A 69 -3.22 -9.87 10.84
C LYS A 69 -1.97 -9.52 11.64
N GLU A 70 -1.16 -8.59 11.15
CA GLU A 70 0.01 -8.11 11.86
C GLU A 70 -0.33 -7.11 12.97
N GLY A 71 -1.58 -6.69 13.09
CA GLY A 71 -2.03 -5.77 14.12
C GLY A 71 -2.35 -4.36 13.63
N TYR A 72 -2.21 -4.09 12.35
CA TYR A 72 -2.63 -2.81 11.77
C TYR A 72 -4.15 -2.69 11.77
N LYS A 73 -4.63 -1.51 12.09
CA LYS A 73 -6.06 -1.22 12.15
C LYS A 73 -6.43 0.02 11.35
#